data_ccb069c5fa358fd589cdad75b4226939
#
_entry.id   ccb069c5fa358fd589cdad75b4226939
#
_cell.length_a   1.000
_cell.length_b   1.000
_cell.length_c   1.000
_cell.angle_alpha   90.00
_cell.angle_beta   90.00
_cell.angle_gamma   90.00
#
_symmetry.space_group_name_H-M   'P 1'
#
loop_
_entity.id
_entity.type
_entity.pdbx_description
1 polymer ?
#
loop_
_entity_poly.entity_id
_entity_poly.type
_entity_poly.pdbx_seq_one_letter_code
_entity_poly.pdbx_strand_id
1 'polypeptide(L)'
;MVKKYLSEFIGTFLLTSCVVGSGIMAENLSNGNNALALLCNTIATGAILFVIIKMLSPISGAHFNPAVSYIFYLKNELRKKDFYQYVLVQFIAAGFSVILVHYMFGLSIFQISNNHRGEMEMLVSEALATFGLISTILLIRESDESAVATGVALFICAGYWFTPSTSFANPAVLLARVFTNSFTGIAPSSVLYFFVGQLLGALIGFYFYKLLKKQL
;
A
#
# COMPACT_ATOMS: atom_id res chain seq x y z
N MET A 1 0.19 -24.34 -2.81
CA MET A 1 -0.81 -23.38 -3.37
C MET A 1 -1.43 -22.51 -2.27
N VAL A 2 -2.03 -23.11 -1.24
CA VAL A 2 -2.68 -22.37 -0.12
C VAL A 2 -1.73 -21.43 0.61
N LYS A 3 -0.49 -21.84 0.86
CA LYS A 3 0.49 -21.06 1.65
C LYS A 3 0.73 -19.65 1.10
N LYS A 4 0.82 -19.47 -0.23
CA LYS A 4 1.07 -18.16 -0.82
C LYS A 4 -0.13 -17.21 -0.72
N TYR A 5 -1.37 -17.73 -0.84
CA TYR A 5 -2.57 -16.91 -0.66
C TYR A 5 -2.76 -16.51 0.81
N LEU A 6 -2.46 -17.43 1.74
CA LEU A 6 -2.45 -17.11 3.17
C LEU A 6 -1.37 -16.06 3.49
N SER A 7 -0.19 -16.16 2.87
CA SER A 7 0.90 -15.19 3.00
C SER A 7 0.46 -13.79 2.53
N GLU A 8 -0.17 -13.70 1.36
CA GLU A 8 -0.72 -12.42 0.84
C GLU A 8 -1.83 -11.88 1.74
N PHE A 9 -2.71 -12.76 2.25
CA PHE A 9 -3.75 -12.36 3.21
C PHE A 9 -3.13 -11.77 4.47
N ILE A 10 -2.23 -12.51 5.14
CA ILE A 10 -1.61 -12.08 6.40
C ILE A 10 -0.77 -10.80 6.21
N GLY A 11 0.02 -10.73 5.13
CA GLY A 11 0.82 -9.53 4.85
C GLY A 11 -0.02 -8.29 4.59
N THR A 12 -1.08 -8.40 3.77
CA THR A 12 -1.99 -7.27 3.52
C THR A 12 -2.78 -6.91 4.77
N PHE A 13 -3.22 -7.90 5.55
CA PHE A 13 -3.92 -7.70 6.81
C PHE A 13 -3.06 -6.93 7.81
N LEU A 14 -1.81 -7.35 8.03
CA LEU A 14 -0.88 -6.68 8.95
C LEU A 14 -0.50 -5.28 8.44
N LEU A 15 -0.26 -5.11 7.14
CA LEU A 15 0.02 -3.81 6.55
C LEU A 15 -1.13 -2.84 6.81
N THR A 16 -2.35 -3.22 6.44
CA THR A 16 -3.52 -2.33 6.58
C THR A 16 -3.86 -2.08 8.05
N SER A 17 -3.72 -3.10 8.92
CA SER A 17 -3.90 -2.93 10.37
C SER A 17 -2.89 -1.94 10.94
N CYS A 18 -1.64 -2.01 10.51
CA CYS A 18 -0.62 -1.06 10.94
C CYS A 18 -0.92 0.35 10.46
N VAL A 19 -1.24 0.53 9.18
CA VAL A 19 -1.55 1.86 8.60
C VAL A 19 -2.73 2.50 9.32
N VAL A 20 -3.83 1.78 9.49
CA VAL A 20 -5.04 2.34 10.14
C VAL A 20 -4.83 2.49 11.63
N GLY A 21 -4.32 1.47 12.31
CA GLY A 21 -4.14 1.49 13.76
C GLY A 21 -3.12 2.50 14.25
N SER A 22 -1.96 2.60 13.57
CA SER A 22 -0.96 3.61 13.93
C SER A 22 -1.45 5.03 13.63
N GLY A 23 -2.30 5.20 12.60
CA GLY A 23 -2.92 6.49 12.33
C GLY A 23 -3.88 6.93 13.42
N ILE A 24 -4.77 6.03 13.89
CA ILE A 24 -5.68 6.30 15.01
C ILE A 24 -4.90 6.60 16.29
N MET A 25 -3.88 5.78 16.61
CA MET A 25 -3.04 6.00 17.78
C MET A 25 -2.30 7.35 17.72
N ALA A 26 -1.73 7.66 16.55
CA ALA A 26 -1.00 8.90 16.34
C ALA A 26 -1.91 10.13 16.44
N GLU A 27 -3.13 10.06 15.86
CA GLU A 27 -4.15 11.10 15.98
C GLU A 27 -4.50 11.35 17.45
N ASN A 28 -4.76 10.28 18.21
CA ASN A 28 -5.12 10.37 19.64
C ASN A 28 -4.00 10.98 20.51
N LEU A 29 -2.73 10.70 20.19
CA LEU A 29 -1.59 11.13 21.00
C LEU A 29 -0.97 12.47 20.57
N SER A 30 -1.24 12.92 19.34
CA SER A 30 -0.60 14.11 18.78
C SER A 30 -1.21 15.44 19.25
N ASN A 31 -2.31 15.42 20.00
CA ASN A 31 -3.02 16.62 20.45
C ASN A 31 -3.29 17.64 19.32
N GLY A 32 -3.70 17.13 18.15
CA GLY A 32 -3.99 17.95 16.97
C GLY A 32 -2.77 18.34 16.12
N ASN A 33 -1.57 17.87 16.46
CA ASN A 33 -0.39 18.08 15.63
C ASN A 33 -0.33 17.05 14.49
N ASN A 34 -0.85 17.43 13.32
CA ASN A 34 -0.91 16.57 12.14
C ASN A 34 0.48 16.13 11.63
N ALA A 35 1.52 16.94 11.79
CA ALA A 35 2.86 16.56 11.38
C ALA A 35 3.41 15.43 12.26
N LEU A 36 3.18 15.49 13.57
CA LEU A 36 3.54 14.42 14.48
C LEU A 36 2.75 13.14 14.19
N ALA A 37 1.44 13.27 13.96
CA ALA A 37 0.60 12.14 13.59
C ALA A 37 1.09 11.45 12.31
N LEU A 38 1.42 12.24 11.28
CA LEU A 38 1.97 11.72 10.02
C LEU A 38 3.33 11.06 10.23
N LEU A 39 4.21 11.64 11.03
CA LEU A 39 5.53 11.07 11.32
C LEU A 39 5.43 9.70 12.00
N CYS A 40 4.60 9.57 13.03
CA CYS A 40 4.38 8.30 13.72
C CYS A 40 3.79 7.24 12.79
N ASN A 41 2.78 7.61 11.99
CA ASN A 41 2.17 6.71 11.01
C ASN A 41 3.18 6.27 9.93
N THR A 42 4.05 7.20 9.45
CA THR A 42 5.12 6.92 8.50
C THR A 42 6.10 5.88 9.03
N ILE A 43 6.61 6.07 10.24
CA ILE A 43 7.59 5.16 10.87
C ILE A 43 6.98 3.77 11.07
N ALA A 44 5.76 3.69 11.58
CA ALA A 44 5.06 2.43 11.79
C ALA A 44 4.84 1.68 10.46
N THR A 45 4.41 2.41 9.41
CA THR A 45 4.17 1.81 8.08
C THR A 45 5.46 1.30 7.45
N GLY A 46 6.56 2.06 7.52
CA GLY A 46 7.85 1.60 7.02
C GLY A 46 8.37 0.38 7.76
N ALA A 47 8.26 0.38 9.09
CA ALA A 47 8.68 -0.74 9.92
C ALA A 47 7.91 -2.03 9.60
N ILE A 48 6.57 -1.96 9.51
CA ILE A 48 5.79 -3.17 9.18
C ILE A 48 6.08 -3.66 7.77
N LEU A 49 6.20 -2.77 6.77
CA LEU A 49 6.56 -3.15 5.40
C LEU A 49 7.87 -3.92 5.36
N PHE A 50 8.92 -3.42 6.02
CA PHE A 50 10.20 -4.11 6.11
C PHE A 50 10.03 -5.53 6.65
N VAL A 51 9.34 -5.67 7.79
CA VAL A 51 9.17 -6.96 8.47
C VAL A 51 8.38 -7.95 7.62
N ILE A 52 7.20 -7.56 7.13
CA ILE A 52 6.33 -8.49 6.40
C ILE A 52 6.91 -8.89 5.03
N ILE A 53 7.62 -7.98 4.36
CA ILE A 53 8.31 -8.32 3.10
C ILE A 53 9.43 -9.32 3.39
N LYS A 54 10.29 -9.06 4.36
CA LYS A 54 11.36 -10.01 4.77
C LYS A 54 10.81 -11.37 5.17
N MET A 55 9.72 -11.41 5.93
CA MET A 55 9.11 -12.63 6.45
C MET A 55 8.43 -13.47 5.37
N LEU A 56 7.73 -12.82 4.43
CA LEU A 56 6.78 -13.48 3.54
C LEU A 56 7.20 -13.53 2.06
N SER A 57 8.23 -12.79 1.63
CA SER A 57 8.71 -12.81 0.25
C SER A 57 9.12 -14.23 -0.22
N PRO A 58 9.77 -15.08 0.59
CA PRO A 58 10.12 -16.43 0.16
C PRO A 58 8.90 -17.34 -0.09
N ILE A 59 7.69 -16.93 0.36
CA ILE A 59 6.48 -17.74 0.28
C ILE A 59 5.57 -17.30 -0.88
N SER A 60 5.32 -15.99 -1.01
CA SER A 60 4.37 -15.43 -1.99
C SER A 60 4.98 -14.43 -2.94
N GLY A 61 6.18 -13.96 -2.70
CA GLY A 61 6.75 -12.78 -3.34
C GLY A 61 6.40 -11.48 -2.61
N ALA A 62 5.57 -11.54 -1.55
CA ALA A 62 5.20 -10.41 -0.68
C ALA A 62 4.66 -9.21 -1.46
N HIS A 63 3.65 -9.45 -2.29
CA HIS A 63 3.03 -8.34 -3.05
C HIS A 63 2.20 -7.43 -2.18
N PHE A 64 1.24 -7.97 -1.40
CA PHE A 64 0.34 -7.26 -0.47
C PHE A 64 -0.39 -6.06 -1.10
N ASN A 65 -0.43 -6.03 -2.44
CA ASN A 65 -0.83 -4.87 -3.21
C ASN A 65 -1.33 -5.31 -4.60
N PRO A 66 -2.59 -4.99 -4.98
CA PRO A 66 -3.12 -5.33 -6.29
C PRO A 66 -2.33 -4.71 -7.46
N ALA A 67 -1.81 -3.48 -7.32
CA ALA A 67 -1.01 -2.84 -8.37
C ALA A 67 0.32 -3.57 -8.58
N VAL A 68 1.00 -3.97 -7.51
CA VAL A 68 2.21 -4.81 -7.59
C VAL A 68 1.88 -6.15 -8.23
N SER A 69 0.82 -6.84 -7.78
CA SER A 69 0.39 -8.13 -8.35
C SER A 69 0.09 -8.02 -9.84
N TYR A 70 -0.51 -6.91 -10.28
CA TYR A 70 -0.78 -6.64 -11.68
C TYR A 70 0.50 -6.52 -12.51
N ILE A 71 1.53 -5.83 -12.01
CA ILE A 71 2.80 -5.70 -12.70
C ILE A 71 3.54 -7.05 -12.82
N PHE A 72 3.54 -7.86 -11.78
CA PHE A 72 4.13 -9.21 -11.86
C PHE A 72 3.36 -10.15 -12.80
N TYR A 73 2.03 -9.97 -12.91
CA TYR A 73 1.24 -10.63 -13.94
C TYR A 73 1.64 -10.17 -15.36
N LEU A 74 1.79 -8.88 -15.61
CA LEU A 74 2.24 -8.35 -16.90
C LEU A 74 3.69 -8.76 -17.26
N LYS A 75 4.52 -9.03 -16.27
CA LYS A 75 5.87 -9.60 -16.45
C LYS A 75 5.86 -11.10 -16.76
N ASN A 76 4.70 -11.77 -16.73
CA ASN A 76 4.54 -13.23 -16.80
C ASN A 76 5.22 -13.99 -15.64
N GLU A 77 5.48 -13.33 -14.51
CA GLU A 77 6.02 -13.94 -13.29
C GLU A 77 4.92 -14.39 -12.33
N LEU A 78 3.68 -13.92 -12.53
CA LEU A 78 2.51 -14.36 -11.79
C LEU A 78 1.47 -14.93 -12.77
N ARG A 79 1.04 -16.18 -12.58
CA ARG A 79 0.01 -16.80 -13.43
C ARG A 79 -1.32 -16.09 -13.27
N LYS A 80 -2.14 -16.01 -14.33
CA LYS A 80 -3.46 -15.37 -14.33
C LYS A 80 -4.36 -15.80 -13.16
N LYS A 81 -4.41 -17.11 -12.87
CA LYS A 81 -5.17 -17.65 -11.73
C LYS A 81 -4.66 -17.08 -10.38
N ASP A 82 -3.33 -17.03 -10.22
CA ASP A 82 -2.73 -16.56 -8.97
C ASP A 82 -2.92 -15.05 -8.81
N PHE A 83 -2.87 -14.29 -9.89
CA PHE A 83 -3.17 -12.87 -9.89
C PHE A 83 -4.56 -12.57 -9.32
N TYR A 84 -5.61 -13.21 -9.85
CA TYR A 84 -6.96 -12.99 -9.34
C TYR A 84 -7.12 -13.43 -7.88
N GLN A 85 -6.48 -14.52 -7.47
CA GLN A 85 -6.52 -14.97 -6.09
C GLN A 85 -5.77 -14.00 -5.15
N TYR A 86 -4.61 -13.47 -5.58
CA TYR A 86 -3.88 -12.46 -4.80
C TYR A 86 -4.74 -11.21 -4.60
N VAL A 87 -5.27 -10.66 -5.68
CA VAL A 87 -6.13 -9.46 -5.61
C VAL A 87 -7.32 -9.68 -4.70
N LEU A 88 -8.00 -10.81 -4.82
CA LEU A 88 -9.17 -11.15 -3.98
C LEU A 88 -8.79 -11.21 -2.49
N VAL A 89 -7.75 -11.97 -2.15
CA VAL A 89 -7.36 -12.12 -0.73
C VAL A 89 -6.80 -10.83 -0.14
N GLN A 90 -6.15 -9.98 -0.95
CA GLN A 90 -5.65 -8.67 -0.54
C GLN A 90 -6.81 -7.74 -0.18
N PHE A 91 -7.86 -7.64 -1.00
CA PHE A 91 -9.04 -6.84 -0.67
C PHE A 91 -9.78 -7.35 0.57
N ILE A 92 -9.98 -8.66 0.68
CA ILE A 92 -10.62 -9.27 1.84
C ILE A 92 -9.81 -8.99 3.12
N ALA A 93 -8.50 -9.20 3.07
CA ALA A 93 -7.60 -8.97 4.20
C ALA A 93 -7.61 -7.51 4.66
N ALA A 94 -7.57 -6.58 3.72
CA ALA A 94 -7.60 -5.15 4.00
C ALA A 94 -8.93 -4.73 4.67
N GLY A 95 -10.07 -5.27 4.22
CA GLY A 95 -11.37 -5.03 4.85
C GLY A 95 -11.45 -5.61 6.28
N PHE A 96 -11.01 -6.86 6.46
CA PHE A 96 -10.96 -7.47 7.79
C PHE A 96 -10.06 -6.73 8.76
N SER A 97 -8.96 -6.16 8.29
CA SER A 97 -8.04 -5.40 9.12
C SER A 97 -8.69 -4.17 9.76
N VAL A 98 -9.51 -3.44 9.00
CA VAL A 98 -10.21 -2.25 9.50
C VAL A 98 -11.20 -2.64 10.61
N ILE A 99 -11.96 -3.72 10.41
CA ILE A 99 -12.89 -4.26 11.41
C ILE A 99 -12.16 -4.58 12.72
N LEU A 100 -11.04 -5.31 12.63
CA LEU A 100 -10.26 -5.66 13.82
C LEU A 100 -9.66 -4.42 14.50
N VAL A 101 -9.10 -3.50 13.72
CA VAL A 101 -8.52 -2.27 14.28
C VAL A 101 -9.58 -1.44 14.99
N HIS A 102 -10.75 -1.24 14.39
CA HIS A 102 -11.85 -0.53 15.06
C HIS A 102 -12.26 -1.19 16.37
N TYR A 103 -12.36 -2.53 16.36
CA TYR A 103 -12.66 -3.28 17.59
C TYR A 103 -11.61 -3.06 18.67
N MET A 104 -10.31 -3.13 18.32
CA MET A 104 -9.19 -2.93 19.25
C MET A 104 -9.17 -1.52 19.86
N PHE A 105 -9.59 -0.50 19.10
CA PHE A 105 -9.64 0.89 19.55
C PHE A 105 -10.98 1.31 20.16
N GLY A 106 -11.94 0.39 20.31
CA GLY A 106 -13.28 0.69 20.85
C GLY A 106 -14.10 1.61 19.96
N LEU A 107 -13.86 1.60 18.65
CA LEU A 107 -14.58 2.42 17.69
C LEU A 107 -15.76 1.67 17.07
N SER A 108 -16.71 2.41 16.49
CA SER A 108 -17.76 1.81 15.66
C SER A 108 -17.14 1.01 14.53
N ILE A 109 -17.55 -0.26 14.39
CA ILE A 109 -16.95 -1.20 13.42
C ILE A 109 -17.20 -0.73 11.98
N PHE A 110 -18.39 -0.24 11.69
CA PHE A 110 -18.77 0.24 10.37
C PHE A 110 -18.79 1.76 10.35
N GLN A 111 -17.87 2.33 9.56
CA GLN A 111 -17.77 3.76 9.35
C GLN A 111 -17.60 4.01 7.85
N ILE A 112 -17.95 5.23 7.42
CA ILE A 112 -17.56 5.75 6.09
C ILE A 112 -16.77 7.04 6.35
N SER A 113 -15.63 7.15 5.73
CA SER A 113 -14.77 8.31 5.89
C SER A 113 -15.35 9.55 5.22
N ASN A 114 -15.32 10.67 5.94
CA ASN A 114 -15.65 11.99 5.43
C ASN A 114 -14.37 12.79 5.04
N ASN A 115 -13.18 12.19 5.17
CA ASN A 115 -11.92 12.85 4.91
C ASN A 115 -11.68 13.01 3.40
N HIS A 116 -12.10 14.13 2.85
CA HIS A 116 -11.88 14.47 1.44
C HIS A 116 -10.40 14.79 1.21
N ARG A 117 -9.77 14.07 0.27
CA ARG A 117 -8.32 14.16 0.03
C ARG A 117 -7.95 14.81 -1.30
N GLY A 118 -8.86 15.58 -1.88
CA GLY A 118 -8.62 16.24 -3.16
C GLY A 118 -9.06 15.41 -4.38
N GLU A 119 -8.68 15.88 -5.56
CA GLU A 119 -9.17 15.40 -6.85
C GLU A 119 -8.01 15.11 -7.83
N MET A 120 -7.89 15.89 -8.90
CA MET A 120 -6.94 15.65 -10.00
C MET A 120 -5.48 15.70 -9.55
N GLU A 121 -5.13 16.59 -8.62
CA GLU A 121 -3.80 16.68 -8.03
C GLU A 121 -3.42 15.40 -7.27
N MET A 122 -4.39 14.72 -6.67
CA MET A 122 -4.16 13.44 -6.01
C MET A 122 -3.95 12.31 -7.00
N LEU A 123 -4.56 12.36 -8.18
CA LEU A 123 -4.28 11.42 -9.27
C LEU A 123 -2.79 11.51 -9.66
N VAL A 124 -2.27 12.71 -9.88
CA VAL A 124 -0.85 12.91 -10.22
C VAL A 124 0.05 12.45 -9.07
N SER A 125 -0.31 12.78 -7.84
CA SER A 125 0.40 12.37 -6.63
C SER A 125 0.51 10.85 -6.51
N GLU A 126 -0.60 10.13 -6.66
CA GLU A 126 -0.63 8.66 -6.59
C GLU A 126 0.06 8.00 -7.80
N ALA A 127 -0.01 8.64 -8.98
CA ALA A 127 0.75 8.19 -10.14
C ALA A 127 2.26 8.25 -9.88
N LEU A 128 2.76 9.35 -9.32
CA LEU A 128 4.16 9.50 -8.93
C LEU A 128 4.55 8.50 -7.83
N ALA A 129 3.73 8.36 -6.79
CA ALA A 129 3.96 7.44 -5.68
C ALA A 129 4.05 5.99 -6.15
N THR A 130 3.09 5.55 -6.99
CA THR A 130 3.06 4.16 -7.47
C THR A 130 4.12 3.90 -8.53
N PHE A 131 4.42 4.88 -9.39
CA PHE A 131 5.56 4.83 -10.30
C PHE A 131 6.86 4.55 -9.54
N GLY A 132 7.14 5.34 -8.50
CA GLY A 132 8.33 5.18 -7.71
C GLY A 132 8.38 3.86 -6.94
N LEU A 133 7.25 3.40 -6.39
CA LEU A 133 7.15 2.10 -5.72
C LEU A 133 7.49 0.95 -6.66
N ILE A 134 6.86 0.89 -7.83
CA ILE A 134 7.11 -0.17 -8.84
C ILE A 134 8.55 -0.12 -9.33
N SER A 135 9.06 1.08 -9.62
CA SER A 135 10.47 1.25 -10.03
C SER A 135 11.44 0.77 -8.95
N THR A 136 11.18 1.11 -7.69
CA THR A 136 11.97 0.65 -6.54
C THR A 136 11.99 -0.87 -6.45
N ILE A 137 10.83 -1.52 -6.51
CA ILE A 137 10.73 -2.98 -6.45
C ILE A 137 11.51 -3.63 -7.60
N LEU A 138 11.23 -3.21 -8.83
CA LEU A 138 11.77 -3.89 -10.01
C LEU A 138 13.26 -3.67 -10.20
N LEU A 139 13.76 -2.44 -9.98
CA LEU A 139 15.18 -2.12 -10.19
C LEU A 139 16.06 -2.65 -9.06
N ILE A 140 15.62 -2.54 -7.80
CA ILE A 140 16.40 -3.09 -6.67
C ILE A 140 16.46 -4.62 -6.78
N ARG A 141 15.33 -5.27 -7.12
CA ARG A 141 15.29 -6.73 -7.26
C ARG A 141 16.27 -7.27 -8.30
N GLU A 142 16.59 -6.51 -9.36
CA GLU A 142 17.56 -6.93 -10.37
C GLU A 142 19.00 -6.93 -9.84
N SER A 143 19.33 -6.03 -8.91
CA SER A 143 20.69 -5.90 -8.36
C SER A 143 20.85 -6.68 -7.05
N ASP A 144 19.87 -6.60 -6.16
CA ASP A 144 19.87 -7.27 -4.84
C ASP A 144 18.44 -7.51 -4.36
N GLU A 145 17.94 -8.72 -4.57
CA GLU A 145 16.60 -9.12 -4.11
C GLU A 145 16.44 -8.98 -2.58
N SER A 146 17.52 -9.12 -1.83
CA SER A 146 17.49 -9.02 -0.37
C SER A 146 17.26 -7.59 0.13
N ALA A 147 17.59 -6.59 -0.68
CA ALA A 147 17.44 -5.16 -0.39
C ALA A 147 16.03 -4.62 -0.71
N VAL A 148 15.18 -5.39 -1.41
CA VAL A 148 13.82 -4.94 -1.81
C VAL A 148 13.01 -4.49 -0.60
N ALA A 149 13.04 -5.26 0.49
CA ALA A 149 12.28 -4.91 1.70
C ALA A 149 12.69 -3.55 2.27
N THR A 150 13.99 -3.28 2.32
CA THR A 150 14.54 -2.00 2.78
C THR A 150 14.18 -0.87 1.81
N GLY A 151 14.35 -1.10 0.50
CA GLY A 151 14.02 -0.12 -0.52
C GLY A 151 12.55 0.29 -0.49
N VAL A 152 11.64 -0.67 -0.44
CA VAL A 152 10.19 -0.42 -0.36
C VAL A 152 9.82 0.33 0.91
N ALA A 153 10.32 -0.12 2.07
CA ALA A 153 10.04 0.52 3.35
C ALA A 153 10.49 1.99 3.35
N LEU A 154 11.71 2.27 2.92
CA LEU A 154 12.26 3.62 2.87
C LEU A 154 11.56 4.50 1.82
N PHE A 155 11.24 3.92 0.64
CA PHE A 155 10.52 4.66 -0.39
C PHE A 155 9.12 5.08 0.10
N ILE A 156 8.38 4.19 0.75
CA ILE A 156 7.06 4.52 1.31
C ILE A 156 7.18 5.56 2.42
N CYS A 157 8.18 5.45 3.31
CA CYS A 157 8.44 6.49 4.31
C CYS A 157 8.68 7.87 3.67
N ALA A 158 9.49 7.94 2.64
CA ALA A 158 9.71 9.18 1.88
C ALA A 158 8.41 9.65 1.22
N GLY A 159 7.68 8.73 0.57
CA GLY A 159 6.43 8.99 -0.13
C GLY A 159 5.37 9.67 0.72
N TYR A 160 5.25 9.29 2.00
CA TYR A 160 4.35 9.93 2.96
C TYR A 160 4.57 11.45 3.09
N TRP A 161 5.78 11.93 2.79
CA TRP A 161 6.19 13.33 3.00
C TRP A 161 6.33 14.13 1.72
N PHE A 162 6.75 13.54 0.61
CA PHE A 162 6.90 14.30 -0.64
C PHE A 162 5.69 14.24 -1.56
N THR A 163 4.68 13.40 -1.23
CA THR A 163 3.43 13.33 -1.98
C THR A 163 2.25 13.80 -1.11
N PRO A 164 1.40 14.73 -1.58
CA PRO A 164 0.24 15.19 -0.80
C PRO A 164 -0.80 14.09 -0.56
N SER A 165 -0.83 13.04 -1.38
CA SER A 165 -1.66 11.84 -1.18
C SER A 165 -1.18 10.98 0.00
N THR A 166 0.02 11.25 0.54
CA THR A 166 0.70 10.38 1.50
C THR A 166 1.00 8.97 0.98
N SER A 167 1.18 8.85 -0.36
CA SER A 167 1.64 7.63 -1.03
C SER A 167 0.86 6.37 -0.63
N PHE A 168 -0.45 6.33 -0.90
CA PHE A 168 -1.22 5.10 -0.66
C PHE A 168 -0.68 3.97 -1.53
N ALA A 169 -0.49 4.25 -2.82
CA ALA A 169 0.17 3.39 -3.81
C ALA A 169 -0.30 1.91 -3.77
N ASN A 170 -1.52 1.65 -3.27
CA ASN A 170 -2.06 0.31 -3.03
C ASN A 170 -3.60 0.32 -3.09
N PRO A 171 -4.22 -0.28 -4.13
CA PRO A 171 -5.68 -0.31 -4.27
C PRO A 171 -6.43 -1.00 -3.12
N ALA A 172 -5.85 -2.04 -2.50
CA ALA A 172 -6.50 -2.74 -1.40
C ALA A 172 -6.54 -1.87 -0.12
N VAL A 173 -5.41 -1.23 0.20
CA VAL A 173 -5.32 -0.28 1.32
C VAL A 173 -6.21 0.93 1.06
N LEU A 174 -6.23 1.45 -0.18
CA LEU A 174 -7.10 2.56 -0.59
C LEU A 174 -8.56 2.26 -0.27
N LEU A 175 -9.07 1.13 -0.75
CA LEU A 175 -10.48 0.78 -0.55
C LEU A 175 -10.82 0.54 0.92
N ALA A 176 -9.94 -0.11 1.68
CA ALA A 176 -10.14 -0.34 3.11
C ALA A 176 -10.24 0.96 3.90
N ARG A 177 -9.45 1.98 3.53
CA ARG A 177 -9.43 3.29 4.20
C ARG A 177 -10.71 4.13 3.96
N VAL A 178 -11.57 3.73 3.04
CA VAL A 178 -12.94 4.30 2.91
C VAL A 178 -13.78 3.98 4.16
N PHE A 179 -13.52 2.84 4.78
CA PHE A 179 -14.31 2.33 5.90
C PHE A 179 -13.77 2.73 7.28
N THR A 180 -12.92 3.75 7.35
CA THR A 180 -12.44 4.33 8.62
C THR A 180 -12.50 5.85 8.58
N ASN A 181 -13.30 6.45 9.49
CA ASN A 181 -13.36 7.90 9.62
C ASN A 181 -12.34 8.39 10.66
N SER A 182 -11.08 8.25 10.32
CA SER A 182 -9.91 8.57 11.13
C SER A 182 -8.89 9.36 10.31
N PHE A 183 -7.78 9.78 10.93
CA PHE A 183 -6.66 10.45 10.27
C PHE A 183 -6.25 9.78 8.95
N THR A 184 -6.29 8.45 8.88
CA THR A 184 -5.91 7.71 7.68
C THR A 184 -7.03 7.53 6.67
N GLY A 185 -8.27 7.90 6.98
CA GLY A 185 -9.44 7.70 6.12
C GLY A 185 -9.38 8.46 4.79
N ILE A 186 -10.21 8.05 3.85
CA ILE A 186 -10.44 8.72 2.57
C ILE A 186 -11.93 8.68 2.20
N ALA A 187 -12.50 9.84 1.86
CA ALA A 187 -13.87 9.92 1.41
C ALA A 187 -14.08 9.19 0.08
N PRO A 188 -15.24 8.52 -0.14
CA PRO A 188 -15.55 7.83 -1.39
C PRO A 188 -15.36 8.69 -2.65
N SER A 189 -15.62 10.00 -2.56
CA SER A 189 -15.48 10.96 -3.67
C SER A 189 -14.04 11.09 -4.19
N SER A 190 -13.03 10.86 -3.34
CA SER A 190 -11.61 10.95 -3.74
C SER A 190 -11.03 9.62 -4.27
N VAL A 191 -11.73 8.49 -4.07
CA VAL A 191 -11.20 7.14 -4.37
C VAL A 191 -10.82 6.96 -5.83
N LEU A 192 -11.65 7.47 -6.75
CA LEU A 192 -11.43 7.29 -8.18
C LEU A 192 -10.11 7.90 -8.64
N TYR A 193 -9.77 9.10 -8.17
CA TYR A 193 -8.52 9.79 -8.51
C TYR A 193 -7.29 9.00 -8.03
N PHE A 194 -7.35 8.51 -6.80
CA PHE A 194 -6.28 7.66 -6.23
C PHE A 194 -6.14 6.36 -7.02
N PHE A 195 -7.23 5.66 -7.28
CA PHE A 195 -7.21 4.38 -8.00
C PHE A 195 -6.64 4.51 -9.40
N VAL A 196 -7.11 5.51 -10.17
CA VAL A 196 -6.61 5.76 -11.53
C VAL A 196 -5.14 6.16 -11.50
N GLY A 197 -4.75 7.04 -10.58
CA GLY A 197 -3.36 7.42 -10.39
C GLY A 197 -2.45 6.21 -10.10
N GLN A 198 -2.89 5.31 -9.22
CA GLN A 198 -2.14 4.10 -8.89
C GLN A 198 -1.95 3.17 -10.11
N LEU A 199 -2.98 2.97 -10.92
CA LEU A 199 -2.86 2.15 -12.12
C LEU A 199 -1.92 2.76 -13.16
N LEU A 200 -2.06 4.08 -13.41
CA LEU A 200 -1.19 4.80 -14.33
C LEU A 200 0.27 4.77 -13.86
N GLY A 201 0.50 5.06 -12.58
CA GLY A 201 1.83 5.03 -11.99
C GLY A 201 2.48 3.64 -12.07
N ALA A 202 1.71 2.59 -11.81
CA ALA A 202 2.21 1.22 -11.92
C ALA A 202 2.65 0.89 -13.36
N LEU A 203 1.85 1.26 -14.36
CA LEU A 203 2.20 1.04 -15.77
C LEU A 203 3.43 1.87 -16.18
N ILE A 204 3.49 3.14 -15.80
CA ILE A 204 4.64 4.01 -16.10
C ILE A 204 5.92 3.42 -15.47
N GLY A 205 5.88 2.98 -14.21
CA GLY A 205 7.01 2.35 -13.53
C GLY A 205 7.48 1.06 -14.22
N PHE A 206 6.53 0.25 -14.69
CA PHE A 206 6.83 -0.96 -15.43
C PHE A 206 7.50 -0.68 -16.79
N TYR A 207 7.00 0.28 -17.55
CA TYR A 207 7.61 0.65 -18.83
C TYR A 207 8.96 1.34 -18.66
N PHE A 208 9.11 2.16 -17.62
CA PHE A 208 10.40 2.74 -17.24
C PHE A 208 11.45 1.66 -16.94
N TYR A 209 11.10 0.67 -16.12
CA TYR A 209 11.96 -0.49 -15.87
C TYR A 209 12.35 -1.21 -17.18
N LYS A 210 11.37 -1.47 -18.08
CA LYS A 210 11.65 -2.11 -19.37
C LYS A 210 12.58 -1.31 -20.26
N LEU A 211 12.45 0.02 -20.23
CA LEU A 211 13.32 0.93 -20.99
C LEU A 211 14.77 0.83 -20.52
N LEU A 212 15.00 0.89 -19.20
CA LEU A 212 16.33 0.77 -18.63
C LEU A 212 16.95 -0.62 -18.87
N LYS A 213 16.14 -1.69 -18.74
CA LYS A 213 16.64 -3.07 -18.96
C LYS A 213 17.05 -3.37 -20.41
N LYS A 214 16.53 -2.63 -21.40
CA LYS A 214 16.95 -2.77 -22.80
C LYS A 214 18.31 -2.16 -23.08
N GLN A 215 18.83 -1.33 -22.16
CA GLN A 215 20.10 -0.62 -22.29
C GLN A 215 21.24 -1.26 -21.46
N LEU A 216 20.92 -2.26 -20.62
CA LEU A 216 21.87 -3.11 -19.91
C LEU A 216 22.07 -4.44 -20.65
#